data_8f18158ae939f1a5bc7cc72f9346055e
#
_entry.id   8f18158ae939f1a5bc7cc72f9346055e
#
_cell.length_a   1.000
_cell.length_b   1.000
_cell.length_c   1.000
_cell.angle_alpha   90.00
_cell.angle_beta   90.00
_cell.angle_gamma   90.00
#
_symmetry.space_group_name_H-M   'P 1'
#
loop_
_entity.id
_entity.type
_entity.pdbx_description
1 polymer ?
#
loop_
_entity_poly.entity_id
_entity_poly.type
_entity_poly.pdbx_seq_one_letter_code
_entity_poly.pdbx_strand_id
1 'polypeptide(L)'
;MDVIRLIASDLDATLLDGQSQLPPDFAETVRALAERGIRFAAASGRPIYTLEEMFAPLQDDIILVGDNGGAICWKGESLYLSEMDVADWHTLAGQARSAGHAAVLCGLETAYVEEQFRPYDRVFKRFYTKVEYVPHLEDVTARVDKFTIYFPEGDAQKGYDALYGPVWGGRFSVAVAGADWVDIMNPGVHKGAALLRLGERLGVLPEGMMAFGDTFNDAEMLKAAKYGFLVENGSPALREEVPFLTPPNTSSGVMQVLRRVLAQNGRVCESDFRRAK
;
A
#
# COMPACT_ATOMS: atom_id res chain seq x y z
N MET A 1 -8.69 -21.50 -18.32
CA MET A 1 -7.38 -21.56 -17.64
C MET A 1 -6.63 -20.30 -18.01
N ASP A 2 -6.32 -19.48 -17.03
CA ASP A 2 -5.66 -18.20 -17.24
C ASP A 2 -4.16 -18.32 -16.93
N VAL A 3 -3.37 -17.39 -17.46
CA VAL A 3 -1.91 -17.36 -17.21
C VAL A 3 -1.62 -16.13 -16.37
N ILE A 4 -1.23 -16.34 -15.14
CA ILE A 4 -0.83 -15.26 -14.24
C ILE A 4 0.51 -14.67 -14.68
N ARG A 5 0.57 -13.35 -14.76
CA ARG A 5 1.76 -12.57 -15.14
C ARG A 5 2.11 -11.46 -14.17
N LEU A 6 1.12 -11.00 -13.38
CA LEU A 6 1.30 -9.95 -12.40
C LEU A 6 0.57 -10.32 -11.11
N ILE A 7 1.30 -10.27 -10.00
CA ILE A 7 0.78 -10.53 -8.66
C ILE A 7 1.06 -9.28 -7.82
N ALA A 8 0.05 -8.76 -7.13
CA ALA A 8 0.23 -7.69 -6.17
C ALA A 8 -0.20 -8.14 -4.78
N SER A 9 0.50 -7.76 -3.75
CA SER A 9 0.12 -8.06 -2.36
C SER A 9 0.29 -6.84 -1.48
N ASP A 10 -0.73 -6.58 -0.67
CA ASP A 10 -0.53 -5.79 0.53
C ASP A 10 0.44 -6.50 1.48
N LEU A 11 1.00 -5.76 2.44
CA LEU A 11 2.03 -6.22 3.36
C LEU A 11 1.49 -6.49 4.76
N ASP A 12 1.08 -5.44 5.47
CA ASP A 12 0.72 -5.52 6.89
C ASP A 12 -0.60 -6.30 7.05
N ALA A 13 -0.60 -7.33 7.90
CA ALA A 13 -1.71 -8.27 8.08
C ALA A 13 -2.11 -9.09 6.83
N THR A 14 -1.40 -8.98 5.71
CA THR A 14 -1.63 -9.74 4.47
C THR A 14 -0.45 -10.67 4.16
N LEU A 15 0.67 -10.15 3.67
CA LEU A 15 1.88 -10.93 3.36
C LEU A 15 2.74 -11.15 4.60
N LEU A 16 2.92 -10.10 5.40
CA LEU A 16 3.70 -10.16 6.63
C LEU A 16 2.94 -10.93 7.71
N ASP A 17 3.69 -11.68 8.53
CA ASP A 17 3.13 -12.40 9.66
C ASP A 17 2.72 -11.47 10.83
N GLY A 18 2.24 -12.05 11.93
CA GLY A 18 1.84 -11.30 13.13
C GLY A 18 2.98 -10.56 13.84
N GLN A 19 4.22 -10.74 13.40
CA GLN A 19 5.42 -10.05 13.90
C GLN A 19 6.01 -9.08 12.86
N SER A 20 5.26 -8.80 11.79
CA SER A 20 5.69 -7.97 10.65
C SER A 20 6.94 -8.50 9.93
N GLN A 21 7.10 -9.84 9.88
CA GLN A 21 8.20 -10.48 9.18
C GLN A 21 7.72 -11.10 7.87
N LEU A 22 8.61 -11.05 6.85
CA LEU A 22 8.37 -11.79 5.60
C LEU A 22 8.44 -13.30 5.86
N PRO A 23 7.59 -14.10 5.16
CA PRO A 23 7.70 -15.55 5.20
C PRO A 23 9.10 -16.03 4.81
N PRO A 24 9.67 -17.06 5.46
CA PRO A 24 11.08 -17.47 5.26
C PRO A 24 11.42 -17.82 3.80
N ASP A 25 10.50 -18.39 3.04
CA ASP A 25 10.69 -18.81 1.65
C ASP A 25 10.21 -17.75 0.63
N PHE A 26 9.86 -16.55 1.09
CA PHE A 26 9.32 -15.48 0.22
C PHE A 26 10.31 -15.10 -0.89
N ALA A 27 11.57 -14.86 -0.53
CA ALA A 27 12.60 -14.43 -1.48
C ALA A 27 12.83 -15.46 -2.59
N GLU A 28 12.91 -16.75 -2.23
CA GLU A 28 13.06 -17.84 -3.19
C GLU A 28 11.83 -17.95 -4.11
N THR A 29 10.65 -17.84 -3.52
CA THR A 29 9.37 -17.89 -4.24
C THR A 29 9.27 -16.76 -5.27
N VAL A 30 9.60 -15.52 -4.90
CA VAL A 30 9.54 -14.36 -5.81
C VAL A 30 10.51 -14.52 -6.97
N ARG A 31 11.74 -14.98 -6.72
CA ARG A 31 12.72 -15.26 -7.78
C ARG A 31 12.22 -16.35 -8.73
N ALA A 32 11.67 -17.43 -8.18
CA ALA A 32 11.10 -18.50 -8.99
C ALA A 32 9.88 -18.04 -9.84
N LEU A 33 9.09 -17.08 -9.35
CA LEU A 33 8.04 -16.43 -10.14
C LEU A 33 8.64 -15.57 -11.27
N ALA A 34 9.66 -14.76 -10.95
CA ALA A 34 10.32 -13.88 -11.90
C ALA A 34 10.96 -14.68 -13.07
N GLU A 35 11.60 -15.82 -12.79
CA GLU A 35 12.13 -16.76 -13.80
C GLU A 35 11.05 -17.29 -14.76
N ARG A 36 9.80 -17.37 -14.31
CA ARG A 36 8.64 -17.76 -15.13
C ARG A 36 7.94 -16.59 -15.81
N GLY A 37 8.52 -15.39 -15.71
CA GLY A 37 7.96 -14.17 -16.28
C GLY A 37 6.73 -13.66 -15.53
N ILE A 38 6.56 -14.05 -14.27
CA ILE A 38 5.50 -13.56 -13.37
C ILE A 38 6.11 -12.49 -12.47
N ARG A 39 5.59 -11.27 -12.53
CA ARG A 39 6.06 -10.15 -11.72
C ARG A 39 5.30 -10.09 -10.41
N PHE A 40 6.02 -9.81 -9.33
CA PHE A 40 5.45 -9.57 -8.01
C PHE A 40 5.58 -8.10 -7.63
N ALA A 41 4.49 -7.50 -7.15
CA ALA A 41 4.43 -6.13 -6.65
C ALA A 41 4.05 -6.12 -5.17
N ALA A 42 4.87 -5.49 -4.34
CA ALA A 42 4.55 -5.19 -2.94
C ALA A 42 3.81 -3.85 -2.89
N ALA A 43 2.55 -3.83 -2.47
CA ALA A 43 1.69 -2.65 -2.48
C ALA A 43 1.32 -2.24 -1.05
N SER A 44 1.83 -1.10 -0.60
CA SER A 44 1.71 -0.68 0.80
C SER A 44 1.38 0.82 0.93
N GLY A 45 0.86 1.20 2.10
CA GLY A 45 0.79 2.60 2.53
C GLY A 45 2.14 3.17 2.98
N ARG A 46 3.18 2.33 3.08
CA ARG A 46 4.55 2.74 3.39
C ARG A 46 5.20 3.42 2.19
N PRO A 47 6.11 4.41 2.39
CA PRO A 47 6.80 5.05 1.29
C PRO A 47 7.85 4.14 0.64
N ILE A 48 8.22 4.48 -0.60
CA ILE A 48 9.16 3.69 -1.41
C ILE A 48 10.48 3.42 -0.69
N TYR A 49 11.10 4.41 -0.03
CA TYR A 49 12.39 4.20 0.67
C TYR A 49 12.30 3.18 1.82
N THR A 50 11.13 3.09 2.49
CA THR A 50 10.89 2.06 3.51
C THR A 50 10.75 0.67 2.88
N LEU A 51 10.08 0.59 1.73
CA LEU A 51 9.96 -0.66 0.98
C LEU A 51 11.31 -1.09 0.38
N GLU A 52 12.12 -0.17 -0.13
CA GLU A 52 13.48 -0.46 -0.62
C GLU A 52 14.36 -1.08 0.46
N GLU A 53 14.31 -0.56 1.68
CA GLU A 53 15.05 -1.15 2.81
C GLU A 53 14.53 -2.56 3.16
N MET A 54 13.20 -2.74 3.19
CA MET A 54 12.58 -4.03 3.49
C MET A 54 12.90 -5.09 2.45
N PHE A 55 12.93 -4.72 1.17
CA PHE A 55 13.13 -5.62 0.05
C PHE A 55 14.51 -5.51 -0.59
N ALA A 56 15.51 -4.92 0.10
CA ALA A 56 16.86 -4.73 -0.44
C ALA A 56 17.47 -5.98 -1.13
N PRO A 57 17.29 -7.22 -0.61
CA PRO A 57 17.78 -8.42 -1.27
C PRO A 57 17.02 -8.83 -2.54
N LEU A 58 15.89 -8.16 -2.84
CA LEU A 58 14.96 -8.50 -3.93
C LEU A 58 14.66 -7.31 -4.86
N GLN A 59 15.39 -6.21 -4.76
CA GLN A 59 15.08 -4.95 -5.47
C GLN A 59 14.97 -5.11 -6.99
N ASP A 60 15.65 -6.11 -7.60
CA ASP A 60 15.56 -6.39 -9.03
C ASP A 60 14.39 -7.29 -9.41
N ASP A 61 13.88 -8.06 -8.46
CA ASP A 61 12.86 -9.10 -8.66
C ASP A 61 11.44 -8.62 -8.31
N ILE A 62 11.33 -7.54 -7.51
CA ILE A 62 10.07 -7.05 -6.96
C ILE A 62 9.76 -5.62 -7.43
N ILE A 63 8.49 -5.36 -7.71
CA ILE A 63 8.01 -4.00 -7.98
C ILE A 63 7.51 -3.42 -6.65
N LEU A 64 7.90 -2.19 -6.34
CA LEU A 64 7.47 -1.50 -5.14
C LEU A 64 6.36 -0.51 -5.48
N VAL A 65 5.24 -0.61 -4.79
CA VAL A 65 4.11 0.31 -4.87
C VAL A 65 3.93 0.92 -3.49
N GLY A 66 4.43 2.13 -3.33
CA GLY A 66 4.40 2.88 -2.07
C GLY A 66 3.24 3.86 -2.01
N ASP A 67 3.03 4.39 -0.80
CA ASP A 67 2.07 5.45 -0.48
C ASP A 67 0.67 5.18 -1.08
N ASN A 68 0.17 3.95 -0.85
CA ASN A 68 -1.11 3.47 -1.39
C ASN A 68 -1.25 3.60 -2.91
N GLY A 69 -0.15 3.58 -3.66
CA GLY A 69 -0.13 3.73 -5.12
C GLY A 69 0.25 5.12 -5.60
N GLY A 70 0.67 6.02 -4.70
CA GLY A 70 1.22 7.34 -5.02
C GLY A 70 2.54 7.26 -5.76
N ALA A 71 3.36 6.25 -5.45
CA ALA A 71 4.64 6.01 -6.11
C ALA A 71 4.80 4.54 -6.53
N ILE A 72 5.41 4.32 -7.70
CA ILE A 72 5.78 2.98 -8.19
C ILE A 72 7.25 3.00 -8.59
N CYS A 73 8.03 2.09 -8.04
CA CYS A 73 9.45 1.92 -8.33
C CYS A 73 9.79 0.48 -8.72
N TRP A 74 10.68 0.28 -9.66
CA TRP A 74 11.22 -1.03 -10.02
C TRP A 74 12.67 -0.91 -10.49
N LYS A 75 13.55 -1.72 -9.93
CA LYS A 75 15.00 -1.72 -10.24
C LYS A 75 15.64 -0.35 -10.04
N GLY A 76 15.22 0.38 -9.01
CA GLY A 76 15.69 1.74 -8.74
C GLY A 76 15.14 2.83 -9.67
N GLU A 77 14.29 2.47 -10.64
CA GLU A 77 13.65 3.44 -11.53
C GLU A 77 12.24 3.79 -11.06
N SER A 78 11.92 5.08 -10.97
CA SER A 78 10.57 5.55 -10.74
C SER A 78 9.73 5.34 -12.00
N LEU A 79 8.73 4.46 -11.91
CA LEU A 79 7.80 4.18 -13.00
C LEU A 79 6.59 5.09 -13.00
N TYR A 80 6.21 5.59 -11.82
CA TYR A 80 5.08 6.50 -11.60
C TYR A 80 5.27 7.26 -10.31
N LEU A 81 4.81 8.51 -10.30
CA LEU A 81 4.74 9.36 -9.13
C LEU A 81 3.54 10.29 -9.25
N SER A 82 2.74 10.37 -8.21
CA SER A 82 1.61 11.28 -8.05
C SER A 82 2.00 12.43 -7.11
N GLU A 83 2.79 13.37 -7.61
CA GLU A 83 3.27 14.51 -6.83
C GLU A 83 2.14 15.46 -6.46
N MET A 84 2.04 15.86 -5.19
CA MET A 84 1.08 16.84 -4.70
C MET A 84 1.56 18.26 -4.99
N ASP A 85 0.61 19.14 -5.34
CA ASP A 85 0.91 20.56 -5.50
C ASP A 85 1.35 21.21 -4.17
N VAL A 86 2.39 22.05 -4.22
CA VAL A 86 2.97 22.69 -3.03
C VAL A 86 1.97 23.57 -2.28
N ALA A 87 1.14 24.34 -3.00
CA ALA A 87 0.14 25.20 -2.38
C ALA A 87 -0.93 24.40 -1.63
N ASP A 88 -1.22 23.18 -2.12
CA ASP A 88 -2.20 22.29 -1.51
C ASP A 88 -1.70 21.74 -0.18
N TRP A 89 -0.53 21.11 -0.17
CA TRP A 89 -0.05 20.54 1.09
C TRP A 89 0.40 21.62 2.10
N HIS A 90 0.80 22.84 1.66
CA HIS A 90 0.95 24.00 2.56
C HIS A 90 -0.37 24.32 3.27
N THR A 91 -1.49 24.33 2.52
CA THR A 91 -2.80 24.60 3.11
C THR A 91 -3.21 23.50 4.09
N LEU A 92 -2.94 22.23 3.75
CA LEU A 92 -3.16 21.07 4.64
C LEU A 92 -2.32 21.19 5.92
N ALA A 93 -1.04 21.56 5.81
CA ALA A 93 -0.14 21.74 6.95
C ALA A 93 -0.62 22.83 7.90
N GLY A 94 -1.01 23.99 7.37
CA GLY A 94 -1.59 25.08 8.16
C GLY A 94 -2.88 24.68 8.86
N GLN A 95 -3.75 23.90 8.20
CA GLN A 95 -4.99 23.39 8.81
C GLN A 95 -4.71 22.36 9.91
N ALA A 96 -3.82 21.38 9.67
CA ALA A 96 -3.45 20.38 10.66
C ALA A 96 -2.85 21.04 11.91
N ARG A 97 -1.94 22.02 11.73
CA ARG A 97 -1.36 22.78 12.82
C ARG A 97 -2.42 23.56 13.62
N SER A 98 -3.35 24.22 12.94
CA SER A 98 -4.44 24.96 13.59
C SER A 98 -5.38 24.06 14.40
N ALA A 99 -5.53 22.81 13.97
CA ALA A 99 -6.31 21.79 14.67
C ALA A 99 -5.51 21.06 15.78
N GLY A 100 -4.20 21.32 15.89
CA GLY A 100 -3.32 20.64 16.85
C GLY A 100 -3.04 19.17 16.49
N HIS A 101 -3.25 18.78 15.21
CA HIS A 101 -3.08 17.41 14.75
C HIS A 101 -1.63 17.14 14.29
N ALA A 102 -1.12 15.96 14.62
CA ALA A 102 0.19 15.52 14.18
C ALA A 102 0.15 15.11 12.70
N ALA A 103 0.72 15.95 11.84
CA ALA A 103 0.82 15.69 10.41
C ALA A 103 2.19 15.14 10.02
N VAL A 104 2.19 14.22 9.06
CA VAL A 104 3.38 13.70 8.39
C VAL A 104 3.28 14.06 6.91
N LEU A 105 4.23 14.82 6.42
CA LEU A 105 4.39 15.14 5.01
C LEU A 105 5.30 14.07 4.39
N CYS A 106 4.74 13.24 3.52
CA CYS A 106 5.45 12.11 2.92
C CYS A 106 6.22 12.58 1.69
N GLY A 107 7.52 12.83 1.89
CA GLY A 107 8.45 13.09 0.80
C GLY A 107 8.98 11.78 0.21
N LEU A 108 9.57 11.85 -0.99
CA LEU A 108 10.05 10.67 -1.71
C LEU A 108 11.27 10.01 -1.06
N GLU A 109 12.03 10.74 -0.26
CA GLU A 109 13.28 10.27 0.35
C GLU A 109 13.20 10.19 1.88
N THR A 110 12.28 10.95 2.48
CA THR A 110 12.07 11.00 3.93
C THR A 110 10.67 11.52 4.26
N ALA A 111 10.15 11.20 5.43
CA ALA A 111 8.96 11.82 5.98
C ALA A 111 9.35 13.05 6.81
N TYR A 112 8.55 14.11 6.74
CA TYR A 112 8.76 15.34 7.51
C TYR A 112 7.66 15.50 8.54
N VAL A 113 8.05 15.86 9.77
CA VAL A 113 7.14 16.04 10.90
C VAL A 113 7.53 17.31 11.65
N GLU A 114 6.57 18.08 12.16
CA GLU A 114 6.92 19.22 13.00
C GLU A 114 7.52 18.79 14.34
N GLU A 115 8.54 19.55 14.80
CA GLU A 115 9.31 19.29 16.04
C GLU A 115 8.43 19.00 17.26
N GLN A 116 7.30 19.69 17.39
CA GLN A 116 6.38 19.50 18.52
C GLN A 116 5.81 18.08 18.64
N PHE A 117 5.79 17.30 17.54
CA PHE A 117 5.29 15.93 17.48
C PHE A 117 6.37 14.87 17.63
N ARG A 118 7.61 15.26 17.94
CA ARG A 118 8.73 14.35 18.26
C ARG A 118 8.41 13.31 19.35
N PRO A 119 7.56 13.58 20.34
CA PRO A 119 7.14 12.54 21.29
C PRO A 119 6.52 11.29 20.67
N TYR A 120 5.99 11.39 19.44
CA TYR A 120 5.44 10.25 18.69
C TYR A 120 6.46 9.55 17.75
N ASP A 121 7.75 9.89 17.80
CA ASP A 121 8.82 9.36 16.94
C ASP A 121 8.79 7.83 16.81
N ARG A 122 8.55 7.13 17.94
CA ARG A 122 8.47 5.67 17.93
C ARG A 122 7.33 5.13 17.08
N VAL A 123 6.22 5.87 16.97
CA VAL A 123 5.08 5.48 16.12
C VAL A 123 5.43 5.75 14.66
N PHE A 124 5.96 6.93 14.35
CA PHE A 124 6.31 7.29 12.98
C PHE A 124 7.35 6.34 12.40
N LYS A 125 8.39 5.99 13.15
CA LYS A 125 9.46 5.06 12.72
C LYS A 125 9.03 3.61 12.49
N ARG A 126 7.80 3.25 12.83
CA ARG A 126 7.24 1.94 12.43
C ARG A 126 6.88 1.88 10.95
N PHE A 127 6.57 3.03 10.35
CA PHE A 127 6.09 3.14 8.97
C PHE A 127 7.09 3.87 8.07
N TYR A 128 7.88 4.77 8.63
CA TYR A 128 8.83 5.64 7.94
C TYR A 128 10.23 5.39 8.48
N THR A 129 11.08 4.69 7.74
CA THR A 129 12.46 4.40 8.19
C THR A 129 13.32 5.67 8.28
N LYS A 130 12.92 6.72 7.56
CA LYS A 130 13.57 8.05 7.61
C LYS A 130 12.53 9.09 8.00
N VAL A 131 12.80 9.80 9.09
CA VAL A 131 11.95 10.90 9.59
C VAL A 131 12.82 12.10 9.90
N GLU A 132 12.51 13.24 9.31
CA GLU A 132 13.13 14.52 9.57
C GLU A 132 12.15 15.41 10.34
N TYR A 133 12.65 16.08 11.39
CA TYR A 133 11.86 17.01 12.18
C TYR A 133 12.18 18.44 11.80
N VAL A 134 11.14 19.20 11.45
CA VAL A 134 11.25 20.58 10.96
C VAL A 134 10.42 21.53 11.85
N PRO A 135 10.78 22.83 11.91
CA PRO A 135 9.98 23.82 12.63
C PRO A 135 8.55 23.93 12.08
N HIS A 136 8.43 24.01 10.76
CA HIS A 136 7.13 24.07 10.05
C HIS A 136 7.21 23.24 8.79
N LEU A 137 6.13 22.49 8.48
CA LEU A 137 6.07 21.67 7.27
C LEU A 137 6.20 22.52 6.00
N GLU A 138 5.71 23.77 6.00
CA GLU A 138 5.79 24.70 4.87
C GLU A 138 7.22 25.12 4.51
N ASP A 139 8.21 24.88 5.39
CA ASP A 139 9.63 25.12 5.09
C ASP A 139 10.27 24.03 4.24
N VAL A 140 9.55 22.90 4.07
CA VAL A 140 10.03 21.77 3.27
C VAL A 140 9.99 22.08 1.79
N THR A 141 11.07 21.75 1.08
CA THR A 141 11.21 21.95 -0.38
C THR A 141 11.23 20.63 -1.17
N ALA A 142 10.96 19.52 -0.50
CA ALA A 142 10.95 18.19 -1.11
C ALA A 142 9.71 17.95 -1.99
N ARG A 143 9.83 16.99 -2.91
CA ARG A 143 8.68 16.46 -3.64
C ARG A 143 7.88 15.56 -2.72
N VAL A 144 6.56 15.67 -2.76
CA VAL A 144 5.62 15.04 -1.84
C VAL A 144 4.52 14.34 -2.62
N ASP A 145 4.16 13.14 -2.24
CA ASP A 145 3.08 12.36 -2.88
C ASP A 145 1.90 12.03 -1.95
N LYS A 146 2.09 12.18 -0.63
CA LYS A 146 1.05 11.95 0.37
C LYS A 146 1.19 12.90 1.55
N PHE A 147 0.06 13.30 2.10
CA PHE A 147 -0.05 13.98 3.39
C PHE A 147 -0.87 13.10 4.33
N THR A 148 -0.38 12.79 5.51
CA THR A 148 -1.12 11.95 6.45
C THR A 148 -1.19 12.57 7.83
N ILE A 149 -2.25 12.28 8.57
CA ILE A 149 -2.50 12.80 9.89
C ILE A 149 -2.57 11.64 10.88
N TYR A 150 -1.84 11.77 11.97
CA TYR A 150 -1.82 10.82 13.07
C TYR A 150 -2.73 11.27 14.21
N PHE A 151 -3.57 10.37 14.67
CA PHE A 151 -4.52 10.53 15.78
C PHE A 151 -4.13 9.60 16.93
N PRO A 152 -3.44 10.11 17.96
CA PRO A 152 -2.90 9.26 19.04
C PRO A 152 -3.97 8.57 19.89
N GLU A 153 -5.20 9.09 19.90
CA GLU A 153 -6.33 8.54 20.65
C GLU A 153 -7.13 7.48 19.89
N GLY A 154 -6.71 7.13 18.66
CA GLY A 154 -7.40 6.14 17.84
C GLY A 154 -8.73 6.63 17.26
N ASP A 155 -8.88 7.93 17.03
CA ASP A 155 -10.11 8.55 16.57
C ASP A 155 -10.02 9.18 15.17
N ALA A 156 -9.22 8.59 14.31
CA ALA A 156 -9.03 9.04 12.92
C ALA A 156 -10.35 9.19 12.14
N GLN A 157 -11.32 8.29 12.36
CA GLN A 157 -12.65 8.40 11.75
C GLN A 157 -13.34 9.72 12.15
N LYS A 158 -13.24 10.11 13.40
CA LYS A 158 -13.77 11.38 13.90
C LYS A 158 -13.12 12.59 13.23
N GLY A 159 -11.78 12.56 13.10
CA GLY A 159 -11.04 13.60 12.41
C GLY A 159 -11.42 13.70 10.94
N TYR A 160 -11.58 12.55 10.27
CA TYR A 160 -12.09 12.48 8.90
C TYR A 160 -13.49 13.11 8.80
N ASP A 161 -14.46 12.65 9.59
CA ASP A 161 -15.87 13.09 9.51
C ASP A 161 -16.03 14.59 9.83
N ALA A 162 -15.25 15.08 10.81
CA ALA A 162 -15.38 16.47 11.29
C ALA A 162 -14.64 17.48 10.41
N LEU A 163 -13.52 17.10 9.78
CA LEU A 163 -12.63 18.09 9.16
C LEU A 163 -12.12 17.65 7.78
N TYR A 164 -11.40 16.54 7.70
CA TYR A 164 -10.62 16.26 6.47
C TYR A 164 -11.48 15.77 5.32
N GLY A 165 -12.45 14.89 5.57
CA GLY A 165 -13.36 14.37 4.55
C GLY A 165 -14.24 15.48 3.93
N PRO A 166 -15.00 16.25 4.73
CA PRO A 166 -15.86 17.31 4.21
C PRO A 166 -15.13 18.45 3.49
N VAL A 167 -13.92 18.80 3.96
CA VAL A 167 -13.15 19.92 3.38
C VAL A 167 -12.38 19.49 2.13
N TRP A 168 -11.78 18.31 2.15
CA TRP A 168 -10.81 17.91 1.14
C TRP A 168 -11.26 16.77 0.22
N GLY A 169 -12.27 15.99 0.60
CA GLY A 169 -12.75 14.84 -0.16
C GLY A 169 -13.27 15.15 -1.56
N GLY A 170 -13.62 16.41 -1.83
CA GLY A 170 -14.00 16.86 -3.18
C GLY A 170 -12.79 17.14 -4.09
N ARG A 171 -11.58 17.29 -3.52
CA ARG A 171 -10.35 17.63 -4.25
C ARG A 171 -9.32 16.51 -4.21
N PHE A 172 -9.28 15.75 -3.14
CA PHE A 172 -8.30 14.69 -2.89
C PHE A 172 -8.98 13.35 -2.63
N SER A 173 -8.22 12.29 -2.75
CA SER A 173 -8.54 11.01 -2.15
C SER A 173 -8.21 11.11 -0.66
N VAL A 174 -9.23 11.14 0.20
CA VAL A 174 -9.09 11.20 1.65
C VAL A 174 -9.60 9.89 2.22
N ALA A 175 -8.76 9.17 2.93
CA ALA A 175 -9.08 7.85 3.45
C ALA A 175 -8.64 7.67 4.89
N VAL A 176 -9.49 7.00 5.69
CA VAL A 176 -9.12 6.53 7.03
C VAL A 176 -8.29 5.25 6.88
N ALA A 177 -7.10 5.24 7.43
CA ALA A 177 -6.16 4.12 7.41
C ALA A 177 -6.00 3.56 8.85
N GLY A 178 -6.84 2.60 9.19
CA GLY A 178 -6.91 2.07 10.55
C GLY A 178 -7.55 3.03 11.55
N ALA A 179 -7.26 2.83 12.83
CA ALA A 179 -7.83 3.66 13.90
C ALA A 179 -7.13 5.02 14.02
N ASP A 180 -5.86 5.10 13.62
CA ASP A 180 -4.95 6.18 14.02
C ASP A 180 -4.58 7.15 12.89
N TRP A 181 -4.94 6.86 11.62
CA TRP A 181 -4.44 7.61 10.49
C TRP A 181 -5.53 8.09 9.53
N VAL A 182 -5.33 9.28 8.97
CA VAL A 182 -6.06 9.78 7.80
C VAL A 182 -5.06 10.12 6.71
N ASP A 183 -5.13 9.43 5.58
CA ASP A 183 -4.29 9.66 4.41
C ASP A 183 -4.99 10.60 3.42
N ILE A 184 -4.25 11.57 2.88
CA ILE A 184 -4.70 12.52 1.87
C ILE A 184 -3.72 12.43 0.68
N MET A 185 -4.25 12.09 -0.48
CA MET A 185 -3.49 11.87 -1.71
C MET A 185 -4.20 12.51 -2.89
N ASN A 186 -3.51 12.68 -4.00
CA ASN A 186 -4.14 13.16 -5.22
C ASN A 186 -5.33 12.28 -5.64
N PRO A 187 -6.32 12.83 -6.36
CA PRO A 187 -7.49 12.09 -6.80
C PRO A 187 -7.11 10.85 -7.62
N GLY A 188 -7.80 9.75 -7.35
CA GLY A 188 -7.58 8.49 -8.05
C GLY A 188 -6.30 7.75 -7.68
N VAL A 189 -5.57 8.19 -6.64
CA VAL A 189 -4.47 7.43 -6.07
C VAL A 189 -5.03 6.38 -5.12
N HIS A 190 -4.84 5.12 -5.46
CA HIS A 190 -5.12 3.95 -4.64
C HIS A 190 -4.41 2.72 -5.23
N LYS A 191 -4.21 1.67 -4.45
CA LYS A 191 -3.48 0.44 -4.86
C LYS A 191 -4.04 -0.20 -6.13
N GLY A 192 -5.35 -0.14 -6.34
CA GLY A 192 -5.98 -0.65 -7.55
C GLY A 192 -5.57 0.10 -8.82
N ALA A 193 -5.51 1.43 -8.77
CA ALA A 193 -5.02 2.23 -9.89
C ALA A 193 -3.55 1.93 -10.20
N ALA A 194 -2.73 1.72 -9.17
CA ALA A 194 -1.33 1.32 -9.35
C ALA A 194 -1.22 -0.06 -10.02
N LEU A 195 -2.04 -1.04 -9.61
CA LEU A 195 -2.07 -2.36 -10.25
C LEU A 195 -2.46 -2.28 -11.73
N LEU A 196 -3.48 -1.49 -12.06
CA LEU A 196 -3.91 -1.30 -13.46
C LEU A 196 -2.83 -0.62 -14.30
N ARG A 197 -2.16 0.42 -13.78
CA ARG A 197 -1.00 1.07 -14.44
C ARG A 197 0.13 0.07 -14.71
N LEU A 198 0.43 -0.79 -13.74
CA LEU A 198 1.41 -1.85 -13.93
C LEU A 198 0.96 -2.85 -14.99
N GLY A 199 -0.32 -3.21 -15.00
CA GLY A 199 -0.90 -4.06 -16.05
C GLY A 199 -0.72 -3.48 -17.43
N GLU A 200 -1.09 -2.22 -17.63
CA GLU A 200 -0.90 -1.50 -18.90
C GLU A 200 0.57 -1.49 -19.34
N ARG A 201 1.49 -1.14 -18.42
CA ARG A 201 2.93 -1.08 -18.71
C ARG A 201 3.54 -2.43 -19.07
N LEU A 202 3.05 -3.50 -18.46
CA LEU A 202 3.54 -4.87 -18.67
C LEU A 202 2.75 -5.64 -19.73
N GLY A 203 1.70 -5.05 -20.29
CA GLY A 203 0.81 -5.73 -21.25
C GLY A 203 0.01 -6.86 -20.61
N VAL A 204 -0.38 -6.73 -19.33
CA VAL A 204 -1.12 -7.74 -18.57
C VAL A 204 -2.55 -7.28 -18.35
N LEU A 205 -3.52 -8.05 -18.84
CA LEU A 205 -4.95 -7.82 -18.62
C LEU A 205 -5.39 -8.35 -17.23
N PRO A 206 -6.54 -7.91 -16.70
CA PRO A 206 -7.06 -8.37 -15.41
C PRO A 206 -7.10 -9.90 -15.22
N GLU A 207 -7.33 -10.66 -16.29
CA GLU A 207 -7.32 -12.13 -16.28
C GLU A 207 -5.95 -12.73 -15.95
N GLY A 208 -4.88 -11.99 -16.20
CA GLY A 208 -3.50 -12.35 -15.84
C GLY A 208 -3.03 -11.75 -14.53
N MET A 209 -3.92 -11.08 -13.78
CA MET A 209 -3.60 -10.43 -12.52
C MET A 209 -4.14 -11.19 -11.33
N MET A 210 -3.34 -11.19 -10.25
CA MET A 210 -3.68 -11.71 -8.94
C MET A 210 -3.38 -10.65 -7.89
N ALA A 211 -4.26 -10.50 -6.87
CA ALA A 211 -4.08 -9.50 -5.83
C ALA A 211 -4.44 -10.07 -4.46
N PHE A 212 -3.75 -9.63 -3.39
CA PHE A 212 -3.97 -10.01 -2.01
C PHE A 212 -4.09 -8.77 -1.13
N GLY A 213 -5.04 -8.79 -0.19
CA GLY A 213 -5.24 -7.69 0.74
C GLY A 213 -6.11 -8.11 1.92
N ASP A 214 -6.26 -7.20 2.89
CA ASP A 214 -7.01 -7.44 4.13
C ASP A 214 -8.05 -6.35 4.45
N THR A 215 -7.86 -5.11 4.00
CA THR A 215 -8.71 -4.00 4.42
C THR A 215 -9.13 -3.09 3.26
N PHE A 216 -9.86 -2.02 3.58
CA PHE A 216 -10.56 -1.19 2.59
C PHE A 216 -9.64 -0.47 1.59
N ASN A 217 -8.39 -0.13 1.97
CA ASN A 217 -7.41 0.44 1.04
C ASN A 217 -6.95 -0.55 -0.04
N ASP A 218 -7.26 -1.86 0.12
CA ASP A 218 -6.99 -2.91 -0.86
C ASP A 218 -8.18 -3.20 -1.76
N ALA A 219 -9.39 -2.76 -1.40
CA ALA A 219 -10.63 -3.14 -2.07
C ALA A 219 -10.56 -2.96 -3.59
N GLU A 220 -10.07 -1.81 -4.04
CA GLU A 220 -9.94 -1.52 -5.47
C GLU A 220 -8.85 -2.37 -6.15
N MET A 221 -7.79 -2.75 -5.43
CA MET A 221 -6.76 -3.65 -5.95
C MET A 221 -7.30 -5.07 -6.10
N LEU A 222 -8.06 -5.54 -5.12
CA LEU A 222 -8.71 -6.87 -5.16
C LEU A 222 -9.75 -6.97 -6.25
N LYS A 223 -10.48 -5.88 -6.54
CA LYS A 223 -11.47 -5.80 -7.63
C LYS A 223 -10.84 -5.67 -9.02
N ALA A 224 -9.68 -5.01 -9.11
CA ALA A 224 -8.98 -4.81 -10.38
C ALA A 224 -8.39 -6.10 -10.95
N ALA A 225 -8.02 -7.05 -10.09
CA ALA A 225 -7.50 -8.35 -10.50
C ALA A 225 -8.63 -9.37 -10.63
N LYS A 226 -8.62 -10.19 -11.67
CA LYS A 226 -9.56 -11.34 -11.76
C LYS A 226 -9.41 -12.28 -10.55
N TYR A 227 -8.20 -12.45 -10.05
CA TYR A 227 -7.88 -13.30 -8.90
C TYR A 227 -7.60 -12.44 -7.67
N GLY A 228 -8.61 -11.73 -7.17
CA GLY A 228 -8.53 -10.96 -5.91
C GLY A 228 -8.80 -11.84 -4.70
N PHE A 229 -7.87 -11.88 -3.75
CA PHE A 229 -7.93 -12.68 -2.52
C PHE A 229 -7.97 -11.80 -1.29
N LEU A 230 -9.01 -11.95 -0.49
CA LEU A 230 -9.03 -11.44 0.87
C LEU A 230 -8.43 -12.52 1.79
N VAL A 231 -7.48 -12.14 2.66
CA VAL A 231 -7.02 -13.05 3.73
C VAL A 231 -8.11 -13.23 4.78
N GLU A 232 -8.19 -14.40 5.42
CA GLU A 232 -9.27 -14.72 6.38
C GLU A 232 -9.31 -13.82 7.61
N ASN A 233 -8.17 -13.21 7.99
CA ASN A 233 -8.09 -12.21 9.04
C ASN A 233 -8.49 -10.81 8.57
N GLY A 234 -8.76 -10.61 7.29
CA GLY A 234 -9.16 -9.34 6.71
C GLY A 234 -10.58 -8.92 7.08
N SER A 235 -10.97 -7.70 6.67
CA SER A 235 -12.27 -7.11 6.98
C SER A 235 -13.43 -7.97 6.51
N PRO A 236 -14.33 -8.42 7.41
CA PRO A 236 -15.49 -9.21 7.02
C PRO A 236 -16.41 -8.50 6.00
N ALA A 237 -16.44 -7.17 6.03
CA ALA A 237 -17.26 -6.37 5.10
C ALA A 237 -16.81 -6.50 3.65
N LEU A 238 -15.52 -6.79 3.39
CA LEU A 238 -15.00 -7.00 2.03
C LEU A 238 -15.28 -8.39 1.46
N ARG A 239 -15.70 -9.36 2.26
CA ARG A 239 -15.90 -10.76 1.79
C ARG A 239 -16.89 -10.85 0.65
N GLU A 240 -17.91 -10.02 0.65
CA GLU A 240 -18.92 -10.05 -0.41
C GLU A 240 -18.48 -9.33 -1.69
N GLU A 241 -17.41 -8.55 -1.63
CA GLU A 241 -16.91 -7.72 -2.71
C GLU A 241 -15.75 -8.37 -3.49
N VAL A 242 -15.20 -9.48 -2.97
CA VAL A 242 -14.03 -10.14 -3.54
C VAL A 242 -14.35 -11.56 -4.03
N PRO A 243 -13.66 -12.06 -5.06
CA PRO A 243 -13.94 -13.38 -5.60
C PRO A 243 -13.42 -14.54 -4.74
N PHE A 244 -12.30 -14.38 -4.05
CA PHE A 244 -11.62 -15.49 -3.37
C PHE A 244 -11.18 -15.17 -1.94
N LEU A 245 -11.02 -16.23 -1.14
CA LEU A 245 -10.41 -16.20 0.19
C LEU A 245 -9.12 -17.02 0.20
N THR A 246 -8.15 -16.57 1.00
CA THR A 246 -6.96 -17.35 1.34
C THR A 246 -6.81 -17.45 2.87
N PRO A 247 -6.13 -18.47 3.41
CA PRO A 247 -5.87 -18.55 4.85
C PRO A 247 -5.27 -17.27 5.44
N PRO A 248 -5.34 -17.08 6.76
CA PRO A 248 -4.84 -15.85 7.37
C PRO A 248 -3.32 -15.68 7.20
N ASN A 249 -2.84 -14.46 7.33
CA ASN A 249 -1.42 -14.12 7.24
C ASN A 249 -0.56 -14.95 8.22
N THR A 250 -1.06 -15.22 9.43
CA THR A 250 -0.40 -16.07 10.44
C THR A 250 -0.19 -17.52 9.99
N SER A 251 -0.91 -17.96 8.97
CA SER A 251 -0.75 -19.26 8.31
C SER A 251 -0.10 -19.15 6.92
N SER A 252 0.50 -18.00 6.62
CA SER A 252 1.13 -17.71 5.32
C SER A 252 0.21 -17.94 4.12
N GLY A 253 -1.05 -17.46 4.20
CA GLY A 253 -2.08 -17.69 3.19
C GLY A 253 -1.65 -17.24 1.79
N VAL A 254 -1.03 -16.08 1.66
CA VAL A 254 -0.48 -15.59 0.39
C VAL A 254 0.51 -16.60 -0.19
N MET A 255 1.48 -17.06 0.61
CA MET A 255 2.49 -18.03 0.16
C MET A 255 1.90 -19.35 -0.31
N GLN A 256 0.81 -19.82 0.30
CA GLN A 256 0.13 -21.04 -0.14
C GLN A 256 -0.40 -20.90 -1.57
N VAL A 257 -0.95 -19.73 -1.91
CA VAL A 257 -1.42 -19.44 -3.27
C VAL A 257 -0.24 -19.29 -4.22
N LEU A 258 0.82 -18.56 -3.84
CA LEU A 258 2.02 -18.39 -4.68
C LEU A 258 2.68 -19.73 -5.03
N ARG A 259 2.83 -20.63 -4.07
CA ARG A 259 3.36 -21.99 -4.30
C ARG A 259 2.48 -22.78 -5.27
N ARG A 260 1.16 -22.63 -5.20
CA ARG A 260 0.24 -23.26 -6.17
C ARG A 260 0.44 -22.69 -7.57
N VAL A 261 0.55 -21.37 -7.71
CA VAL A 261 0.83 -20.72 -8.99
C VAL A 261 2.14 -21.24 -9.59
N LEU A 262 3.19 -21.39 -8.78
CA LEU A 262 4.48 -21.95 -9.20
C LEU A 262 4.35 -23.42 -9.65
N ALA A 263 3.66 -24.25 -8.88
CA ALA A 263 3.48 -25.67 -9.19
C ALA A 263 2.73 -25.88 -10.52
N GLN A 264 1.90 -24.93 -10.91
CA GLN A 264 1.13 -24.94 -12.16
C GLN A 264 1.78 -24.11 -13.29
N ASN A 265 3.02 -23.68 -13.12
CA ASN A 265 3.75 -22.82 -14.09
C ASN A 265 2.94 -21.58 -14.50
N GLY A 266 2.29 -20.91 -13.53
CA GLY A 266 1.48 -19.72 -13.73
C GLY A 266 0.09 -19.97 -14.33
N ARG A 267 -0.29 -21.22 -14.64
CA ARG A 267 -1.60 -21.55 -15.22
C ARG A 267 -2.59 -21.89 -14.13
N VAL A 268 -3.66 -21.14 -14.01
CA VAL A 268 -4.68 -21.33 -12.96
C VAL A 268 -6.09 -21.30 -13.54
N CYS A 269 -7.02 -21.86 -12.80
CA CYS A 269 -8.44 -21.66 -13.01
C CYS A 269 -9.13 -21.33 -11.68
N GLU A 270 -10.29 -20.72 -11.75
CA GLU A 270 -11.02 -20.27 -10.56
C GLU A 270 -11.34 -21.43 -9.59
N SER A 271 -11.54 -22.65 -10.12
CA SER A 271 -11.75 -23.87 -9.32
C SER A 271 -10.55 -24.29 -8.49
N ASP A 272 -9.37 -23.72 -8.73
CA ASP A 272 -8.16 -23.98 -7.93
C ASP A 272 -8.23 -23.31 -6.55
N PHE A 273 -9.14 -22.35 -6.37
CA PHE A 273 -9.16 -21.47 -5.22
C PHE A 273 -10.51 -21.50 -4.49
N ARG A 274 -10.46 -21.20 -3.19
CA ARG A 274 -11.65 -21.11 -2.35
C ARG A 274 -12.42 -19.84 -2.67
N ARG A 275 -13.67 -19.97 -3.10
CA ARG A 275 -14.57 -18.83 -3.30
C ARG A 275 -14.88 -18.12 -1.99
N ALA A 276 -15.10 -16.81 -2.06
CA ALA A 276 -15.53 -16.00 -0.93
C ALA A 276 -17.04 -16.21 -0.61
N LYS A 277 -17.81 -16.61 -1.63
CA LYS A 277 -19.26 -16.93 -1.56
C LYS A 277 -19.51 -18.39 -1.87
#